data_97445d26dde4dc40b69751d7aca51d5c
#
_entry.id   97445d26dde4dc40b69751d7aca51d5c
#
_cell.length_a   1.000
_cell.length_b   1.000
_cell.length_c   1.000
_cell.angle_alpha   90.00
_cell.angle_beta   90.00
_cell.angle_gamma   90.00
#
_symmetry.space_group_name_H-M   'P 1'
#
loop_
_entity.id
_entity.type
_entity.pdbx_description
1 polymer ?
#
loop_
_entity_poly.entity_id
_entity_poly.type
_entity_poly.pdbx_seq_one_letter_code
_entity_poly.pdbx_strand_id
1 'polypeptide(L)' 'MNMDKWDFYTDPRGEHRWRRTASNGRIVGASTQGYSNRADCVANARRNGYTGA' A
#
# COMPACT_ATOMS: atom_id res chain seq x y z
N MET A 1 -13.39 -10.56 -9.28
CA MET A 1 -13.05 -9.17 -9.01
C MET A 1 -12.42 -9.06 -7.64
N ASN A 2 -11.24 -8.45 -7.54
CA ASN A 2 -10.57 -8.30 -6.26
C ASN A 2 -11.21 -7.20 -5.43
N MET A 3 -11.62 -7.56 -4.23
CA MET A 3 -12.13 -6.61 -3.26
C MET A 3 -11.08 -6.32 -2.21
N ASP A 4 -9.83 -6.29 -2.63
CA ASP A 4 -8.73 -6.10 -1.70
C ASP A 4 -8.74 -4.68 -1.13
N LYS A 5 -8.40 -4.61 0.14
CA LYS A 5 -8.33 -3.35 0.85
C LYS A 5 -6.90 -2.84 0.81
N TRP A 6 -6.73 -1.56 0.47
CA TRP A 6 -5.42 -0.91 0.44
C TRP A 6 -5.35 0.10 1.57
N ASP A 7 -4.32 -0.03 2.39
CA ASP A 7 -4.07 0.89 3.50
C ASP A 7 -2.77 1.65 3.25
N PHE A 8 -2.83 2.97 3.33
CA PHE A 8 -1.66 3.82 3.27
C PHE A 8 -1.45 4.40 4.66
N TYR A 9 -0.24 4.24 5.20
CA TYR A 9 0.05 4.66 6.56
C TYR A 9 1.49 5.14 6.65
N THR A 10 1.83 5.79 7.76
CA THR A 10 3.21 6.18 8.04
C THR A 10 3.75 5.25 9.12
N ASP A 11 5.02 4.85 8.96
CA ASP A 11 5.68 4.02 9.95
C ASP A 11 6.29 4.90 11.06
N PRO A 12 6.91 4.29 12.09
CA PRO A 12 7.50 5.06 13.19
C PRO A 12 8.61 6.04 12.76
N ARG A 13 9.19 5.84 11.58
CA ARG A 13 10.20 6.75 11.03
C ARG A 13 9.56 7.92 10.27
N GLY A 14 8.22 7.93 10.13
CA GLY A 14 7.53 8.94 9.35
C GLY A 14 7.54 8.67 7.86
N GLU A 15 7.94 7.50 7.43
CA GLU A 15 7.94 7.13 6.01
C GLU A 15 6.60 6.55 5.60
N HIS A 16 6.21 6.80 4.36
CA HIS A 16 4.93 6.33 3.83
C HIS A 16 5.05 4.89 3.35
N ARG A 17 4.08 4.07 3.74
CA ARG A 17 4.01 2.66 3.37
C ARG A 17 2.59 2.30 2.96
N TRP A 18 2.46 1.19 2.24
CA TRP A 18 1.13 0.67 1.88
C TRP A 18 1.05 -0.82 2.21
N ARG A 19 -0.17 -1.26 2.41
CA ARG A 19 -0.46 -2.66 2.68
C ARG A 19 -1.74 -3.05 1.95
N ARG A 20 -1.73 -4.21 1.33
CA ARG A 20 -2.87 -4.75 0.62
C ARG A 20 -3.39 -5.97 1.37
N THR A 21 -4.66 -5.95 1.72
CA THR A 21 -5.30 -7.03 2.46
C THR A 21 -6.40 -7.63 1.60
N ALA A 22 -6.38 -8.95 1.43
CA ALA A 22 -7.41 -9.64 0.67
C ALA A 22 -8.72 -9.66 1.44
N SER A 23 -9.83 -10.00 0.74
CA SER A 23 -11.15 -10.00 1.34
C SER A 23 -11.28 -10.97 2.51
N ASN A 24 -10.45 -11.99 2.58
CA ASN A 24 -10.46 -12.94 3.69
C ASN A 24 -9.60 -12.47 4.89
N GLY A 25 -9.07 -11.26 4.84
CA GLY A 25 -8.28 -10.69 5.92
C GLY A 25 -6.79 -10.98 5.85
N ARG A 26 -6.33 -11.72 4.84
CA ARG A 26 -4.90 -12.04 4.70
C ARG A 26 -4.16 -10.90 4.02
N ILE A 27 -2.98 -10.57 4.53
CA ILE A 27 -2.10 -9.59 3.89
C ILE A 27 -1.45 -10.27 2.69
N VAL A 28 -1.73 -9.75 1.50
CA VAL A 28 -1.24 -10.33 0.25
C VAL A 28 -0.22 -9.46 -0.45
N GLY A 29 0.09 -8.30 0.10
CA GLY A 29 1.12 -7.42 -0.43
C GLY A 29 1.39 -6.26 0.51
N ALA A 30 2.59 -5.72 0.43
CA ALA A 30 3.00 -4.56 1.22
C ALA A 30 4.21 -3.92 0.56
N SER A 31 4.43 -2.63 0.86
CA SER A 31 5.63 -1.96 0.39
C SER A 31 6.85 -2.59 1.06
N THR A 32 7.91 -2.80 0.29
CA THR A 32 9.15 -3.38 0.80
C THR A 32 10.01 -2.34 1.50
N GLN A 33 9.72 -1.06 1.26
CA GLN A 33 10.47 0.04 1.85
C GLN A 33 9.53 1.19 2.17
N GLY A 34 9.99 2.10 3.01
CA GLY A 34 9.27 3.33 3.28
C GLY A 34 9.65 4.40 2.25
N TYR A 35 8.71 5.27 1.95
CA TYR A 35 8.89 6.38 1.00
C TYR A 35 8.82 7.71 1.75
N SER A 36 9.71 8.62 1.40
CA SER A 36 9.75 9.93 2.07
C SER A 36 8.55 10.81 1.72
N ASN A 37 7.90 10.55 0.57
CA ASN A 37 6.68 11.27 0.24
C ASN A 37 5.58 10.31 -0.21
N ARG A 38 4.34 10.74 -0.02
CA ARG A 38 3.18 9.90 -0.28
C ARG A 38 3.00 9.60 -1.77
N ALA A 39 3.36 10.54 -2.64
CA ALA A 39 3.19 10.35 -4.07
C ALA A 39 4.00 9.15 -4.58
N ASP A 40 5.23 9.00 -4.08
CA ASP A 40 6.07 7.88 -4.46
C ASP A 40 5.50 6.55 -3.94
N CYS A 41 4.97 6.57 -2.73
CA CYS A 41 4.33 5.39 -2.15
C CYS A 41 3.12 4.96 -2.99
N VAL A 42 2.27 5.91 -3.36
CA VAL A 42 1.09 5.62 -4.18
C VAL A 42 1.51 5.12 -5.56
N ALA A 43 2.55 5.69 -6.15
CA ALA A 43 3.04 5.23 -7.45
C ALA A 43 3.52 3.79 -7.38
N ASN A 44 4.20 3.42 -6.30
CA ASN A 44 4.62 2.04 -6.10
C ASN A 44 3.41 1.12 -5.93
N ALA A 45 2.41 1.54 -5.17
CA ALA A 45 1.20 0.74 -4.98
C ALA A 45 0.49 0.50 -6.33
N ARG A 46 0.45 1.50 -7.19
CA ARG A 46 -0.18 1.37 -8.51
C ARG A 46 0.53 0.34 -9.38
N ARG A 47 1.85 0.26 -9.28
CA ARG A 47 2.61 -0.79 -9.98
C ARG A 47 2.25 -2.17 -9.48
N ASN A 48 1.70 -2.27 -8.29
CA ASN A 48 1.30 -3.52 -7.66
C ASN A 48 -0.19 -3.78 -7.73
N GLY A 49 -0.93 -3.00 -8.50
CA GLY A 49 -2.34 -3.24 -8.76
C GLY A 49 -3.31 -2.27 -8.12
N TYR A 50 -2.82 -1.26 -7.42
CA TYR A 50 -3.71 -0.26 -6.83
C TYR A 50 -4.34 0.59 -7.93
N THR A 51 -5.67 0.66 -7.93
CA THR A 51 -6.43 1.42 -8.93
C THR A 51 -7.27 2.56 -8.30
N GLY A 52 -7.17 2.72 -7.00
CA GLY A 52 -7.90 3.77 -6.30
C GLY A 52 -7.45 5.16 -6.73
N ALA A 53 -8.36 6.09 -6.71
CA ALA A 53 -8.08 7.47 -7.05
C ALA A 53 -7.44 8.19 -5.86
#